data_86144250d043c87854b7fe8dede7b305
#
_entry.id   86144250d043c87854b7fe8dede7b305
#
_cell.length_a   1.000
_cell.length_b   1.000
_cell.length_c   1.000
_cell.angle_alpha   90.00
_cell.angle_beta   90.00
_cell.angle_gamma   90.00
#
_symmetry.space_group_name_H-M   'P 1'
#
loop_
_entity.id
_entity.type
_entity.pdbx_description
1 polymer ?
#
loop_
_entity_poly.entity_id
_entity_poly.type
_entity_poly.pdbx_seq_one_letter_code
_entity_poly.pdbx_strand_id
1 'polypeptide(L)'
;MSRVLVVDDSETVVNFLRMVLESQKYEVDTASDGNEGLAKAHQSLPDLIITDSIMPGMDGFSLLHALRANPATEAVPVIMLTSADPHDPDHIVRDPQPDAFVKKSADLEPLLAEVREALSHRR
;
A
#
# COMPACT_ATOMS: atom_id res chain seq x y z
N MET A 1 -1.39 -14.91 -11.04
CA MET A 1 -1.11 -14.46 -9.67
C MET A 1 -1.31 -12.96 -9.57
N SER A 2 -1.87 -12.52 -8.46
CA SER A 2 -1.98 -11.09 -8.21
C SER A 2 -0.63 -10.50 -7.83
N ARG A 3 -0.38 -9.29 -8.28
CA ARG A 3 0.85 -8.57 -8.01
C ARG A 3 0.60 -7.47 -7.00
N VAL A 4 1.39 -7.47 -5.92
CA VAL A 4 1.29 -6.47 -4.85
C VAL A 4 2.58 -5.66 -4.82
N LEU A 5 2.45 -4.34 -4.83
CA LEU A 5 3.59 -3.44 -4.65
C LEU A 5 3.59 -2.95 -3.21
N VAL A 6 4.69 -3.18 -2.50
CA VAL A 6 4.85 -2.75 -1.10
C VAL A 6 5.82 -1.56 -1.07
N VAL A 7 5.36 -0.45 -0.52
CA VAL A 7 6.15 0.79 -0.44
C VAL A 7 6.35 1.16 1.01
N ASP A 8 7.59 1.11 1.48
CA ASP A 8 7.94 1.45 2.87
C ASP A 8 9.43 1.75 2.92
N ASP A 9 9.83 2.75 3.70
CA ASP A 9 11.23 3.11 3.85
C ASP A 9 11.99 2.19 4.81
N SER A 10 11.28 1.32 5.53
CA SER A 10 11.90 0.32 6.41
C SER A 10 12.15 -0.96 5.64
N GLU A 11 13.41 -1.28 5.40
CA GLU A 11 13.79 -2.51 4.71
C GLU A 11 13.30 -3.75 5.47
N THR A 12 13.33 -3.70 6.80
CA THR A 12 12.84 -4.79 7.63
C THR A 12 11.35 -5.04 7.41
N VAL A 13 10.54 -3.98 7.38
CA VAL A 13 9.10 -4.09 7.15
C VAL A 13 8.82 -4.62 5.74
N VAL A 14 9.52 -4.07 4.75
CA VAL A 14 9.35 -4.49 3.34
C VAL A 14 9.66 -5.97 3.19
N ASN A 15 10.78 -6.44 3.74
CA ASN A 15 11.18 -7.83 3.61
C ASN A 15 10.21 -8.76 4.33
N PHE A 16 9.72 -8.35 5.49
CA PHE A 16 8.76 -9.13 6.26
C PHE A 16 7.43 -9.26 5.50
N LEU A 17 6.91 -8.14 5.00
CA LEU A 17 5.66 -8.16 4.23
C LEU A 17 5.80 -8.97 2.95
N ARG A 18 6.94 -8.84 2.27
CA ARG A 18 7.18 -9.64 1.07
C ARG A 18 7.13 -11.12 1.37
N MET A 19 7.80 -11.55 2.42
CA MET A 19 7.82 -12.96 2.79
C MET A 19 6.40 -13.47 3.09
N VAL A 20 5.63 -12.71 3.85
CA VAL A 20 4.27 -13.10 4.22
C VAL A 20 3.36 -13.15 2.99
N LEU A 21 3.42 -12.13 2.14
CA LEU A 21 2.56 -12.06 0.95
C LEU A 21 2.93 -13.15 -0.06
N GLU A 22 4.21 -13.42 -0.23
CA GLU A 22 4.65 -14.51 -1.12
C GLU A 22 4.17 -15.87 -0.60
N SER A 23 4.10 -16.04 0.71
CA SER A 23 3.55 -17.28 1.28
C SER A 23 2.06 -17.45 0.99
N GLN A 24 1.36 -16.35 0.67
CA GLN A 24 -0.04 -16.37 0.28
C GLN A 24 -0.22 -16.46 -1.24
N LYS A 25 0.86 -16.73 -1.97
CA LYS A 25 0.86 -16.93 -3.43
C LYS A 25 0.70 -15.65 -4.23
N TYR A 26 1.05 -14.50 -3.66
CA TYR A 26 1.10 -13.23 -4.42
C TYR A 26 2.50 -12.99 -4.94
N GLU A 27 2.59 -12.34 -6.11
CA GLU A 27 3.85 -11.77 -6.57
C GLU A 27 4.05 -10.44 -5.86
N VAL A 28 5.26 -10.17 -5.40
CA VAL A 28 5.54 -8.96 -4.63
C VAL A 28 6.67 -8.17 -5.27
N ASP A 29 6.42 -6.90 -5.52
CA ASP A 29 7.44 -5.93 -5.86
C ASP A 29 7.58 -4.96 -4.69
N THR A 30 8.70 -4.31 -4.54
CA THR A 30 8.97 -3.45 -3.39
C THR A 30 9.56 -2.12 -3.83
N ALA A 31 9.30 -1.09 -3.03
CA ALA A 31 9.87 0.24 -3.22
C ALA A 31 10.20 0.82 -1.85
N SER A 32 11.25 1.64 -1.79
CA SER A 32 11.73 2.20 -0.52
C SER A 32 11.20 3.60 -0.24
N ASP A 33 10.53 4.22 -1.20
CA ASP A 33 9.91 5.54 -1.02
C ASP A 33 8.79 5.73 -2.04
N GLY A 34 8.06 6.83 -1.89
CA GLY A 34 6.91 7.12 -2.76
C GLY A 34 7.30 7.35 -4.21
N ASN A 35 8.45 7.97 -4.47
CA ASN A 35 8.89 8.21 -5.84
C ASN A 35 9.21 6.91 -6.56
N GLU A 36 9.93 6.01 -5.89
CA GLU A 36 10.21 4.68 -6.45
C GLU A 36 8.93 3.89 -6.63
N GLY A 37 8.02 3.97 -5.66
CA GLY A 37 6.73 3.30 -5.74
C GLY A 37 5.91 3.75 -6.94
N LEU A 38 5.86 5.06 -7.16
CA LEU A 38 5.15 5.62 -8.30
C LEU A 38 5.76 5.16 -9.63
N ALA A 39 7.09 5.20 -9.73
CA ALA A 39 7.79 4.75 -10.93
C ALA A 39 7.50 3.29 -11.22
N LYS A 40 7.56 2.43 -10.21
CA LYS A 40 7.29 1.01 -10.39
C LYS A 40 5.84 0.73 -10.74
N ALA A 41 4.90 1.48 -10.18
CA ALA A 41 3.49 1.33 -10.53
C ALA A 41 3.24 1.65 -12.00
N HIS A 42 3.95 2.63 -12.56
CA HIS A 42 3.84 2.96 -13.97
C HIS A 42 4.54 1.96 -14.89
N GLN A 43 5.65 1.39 -14.43
CA GLN A 43 6.39 0.41 -15.22
C GLN A 43 5.65 -0.92 -15.32
N SER A 44 5.01 -1.33 -14.24
CA SER A 44 4.41 -2.65 -14.15
C SER A 44 3.20 -2.56 -13.22
N LEU A 45 2.06 -2.26 -13.80
CA LEU A 45 0.84 -1.96 -13.05
C LEU A 45 0.52 -3.05 -12.03
N PRO A 46 0.53 -2.75 -10.73
CA PRO A 46 0.19 -3.75 -9.72
C PRO A 46 -1.32 -3.93 -9.59
N ASP A 47 -1.71 -5.02 -8.97
CA ASP A 47 -3.11 -5.28 -8.64
C ASP A 47 -3.51 -4.61 -7.32
N LEU A 48 -2.52 -4.32 -6.48
CA LEU A 48 -2.72 -3.69 -5.18
C LEU A 48 -1.42 -3.00 -4.76
N ILE A 49 -1.56 -1.85 -4.11
CA ILE A 49 -0.42 -1.15 -3.50
C ILE A 49 -0.65 -1.10 -2.00
N ILE A 50 0.36 -1.50 -1.23
CA ILE A 50 0.41 -1.33 0.21
C ILE A 50 1.51 -0.32 0.49
N THR A 51 1.17 0.81 1.11
CA THR A 51 2.15 1.86 1.36
C THR A 51 2.11 2.33 2.79
N ASP A 52 3.29 2.68 3.33
CA ASP A 52 3.38 3.40 4.59
C ASP A 52 2.78 4.79 4.40
N SER A 53 2.17 5.33 5.45
CA SER A 53 1.61 6.68 5.40
C SER A 53 2.69 7.76 5.52
N ILE A 54 3.77 7.49 6.27
CA ILE A 54 4.83 8.46 6.52
C ILE A 54 6.16 7.92 6.00
N MET A 55 6.73 8.62 5.01
CA MET A 55 8.01 8.27 4.42
C MET A 55 8.76 9.54 4.07
N PRO A 56 10.11 9.51 4.05
CA PRO A 56 10.89 10.67 3.59
C PRO A 56 10.53 11.03 2.14
N GLY A 57 10.52 12.30 1.83
CA GLY A 57 10.19 12.78 0.49
C GLY A 57 8.70 12.66 0.22
N MET A 58 8.31 11.83 -0.73
CA MET A 58 6.91 11.62 -1.06
C MET A 58 6.29 10.62 -0.07
N ASP A 59 5.38 11.08 0.77
CA ASP A 59 4.69 10.22 1.74
C ASP A 59 3.57 9.41 1.06
N GLY A 60 2.90 8.56 1.85
CA GLY A 60 1.85 7.69 1.31
C GLY A 60 0.67 8.46 0.74
N PHE A 61 0.30 9.59 1.34
CA PHE A 61 -0.80 10.40 0.82
C PHE A 61 -0.45 11.09 -0.48
N SER A 62 0.79 11.57 -0.60
CA SER A 62 1.27 12.18 -1.85
C SER A 62 1.35 11.13 -2.97
N LEU A 63 1.79 9.92 -2.63
CA LEU A 63 1.79 8.81 -3.58
C LEU A 63 0.37 8.49 -4.04
N LEU A 64 -0.57 8.39 -3.10
CA LEU A 64 -1.97 8.12 -3.41
C LEU A 64 -2.55 9.20 -4.32
N HIS A 65 -2.26 10.47 -4.02
CA HIS A 65 -2.73 11.59 -4.85
C HIS A 65 -2.21 11.45 -6.29
N ALA A 66 -0.91 11.15 -6.44
CA ALA A 66 -0.31 10.99 -7.76
C ALA A 66 -0.91 9.82 -8.53
N LEU A 67 -1.19 8.70 -7.84
CA LEU A 67 -1.82 7.53 -8.46
C LEU A 67 -3.23 7.85 -8.95
N ARG A 68 -4.01 8.55 -8.14
CA ARG A 68 -5.40 8.88 -8.48
C ARG A 68 -5.49 9.95 -9.57
N ALA A 69 -4.44 10.76 -9.74
CA ALA A 69 -4.40 11.79 -10.76
C ALA A 69 -4.06 11.27 -12.16
N ASN A 70 -3.63 10.01 -12.27
CA ASN A 70 -3.24 9.42 -13.54
C ASN A 70 -4.22 8.32 -13.95
N PRO A 71 -4.85 8.41 -15.14
CA PRO A 71 -5.83 7.40 -15.57
C PRO A 71 -5.27 5.97 -15.60
N ALA A 72 -3.95 5.80 -15.79
CA ALA A 72 -3.35 4.47 -15.84
C ALA A 72 -3.35 3.79 -14.47
N THR A 73 -3.35 4.56 -13.38
CA THR A 73 -3.21 4.02 -12.03
C THR A 73 -4.38 4.38 -11.11
N GLU A 74 -5.34 5.16 -11.58
CA GLU A 74 -6.41 5.69 -10.71
C GLU A 74 -7.29 4.61 -10.09
N ALA A 75 -7.40 3.45 -10.72
CA ALA A 75 -8.27 2.37 -10.25
C ALA A 75 -7.53 1.34 -9.38
N VAL A 76 -6.21 1.46 -9.21
CA VAL A 76 -5.45 0.51 -8.40
C VAL A 76 -5.82 0.69 -6.93
N PRO A 77 -6.26 -0.37 -6.24
CA PRO A 77 -6.57 -0.26 -4.82
C PRO A 77 -5.29 0.01 -4.01
N VAL A 78 -5.43 0.83 -2.97
CA VAL A 78 -4.33 1.22 -2.09
C VAL A 78 -4.72 0.96 -0.65
N ILE A 79 -3.89 0.21 0.07
CA ILE A 79 -4.00 0.01 1.50
C ILE A 79 -2.88 0.83 2.14
N MET A 80 -3.23 1.68 3.08
CA MET A 80 -2.26 2.51 3.77
C MET A 80 -1.98 1.95 5.15
N LEU A 81 -0.70 1.67 5.43
CA LEU A 81 -0.26 1.26 6.75
C LEU A 81 0.10 2.49 7.56
N THR A 82 -0.35 2.52 8.80
CA THR A 82 -0.07 3.65 9.69
C THR A 82 0.28 3.14 11.08
N SER A 83 1.20 3.83 11.75
CA SER A 83 1.50 3.56 13.15
C SER A 83 0.48 4.19 14.08
N ALA A 84 -0.31 5.17 13.58
CA ALA A 84 -1.40 5.76 14.32
C ALA A 84 -2.66 4.90 14.23
N ASP A 85 -3.54 5.02 15.21
CA ASP A 85 -4.84 4.35 15.17
C ASP A 85 -5.68 5.00 14.05
N PRO A 86 -6.14 4.23 13.05
CA PRO A 86 -6.99 4.79 11.99
C PRO A 86 -8.30 5.37 12.50
N HIS A 87 -8.74 4.97 13.70
CA HIS A 87 -9.97 5.45 14.30
C HIS A 87 -9.74 6.59 15.28
N ASP A 88 -8.48 7.06 15.43
CA ASP A 88 -8.14 8.18 16.29
C ASP A 88 -8.80 9.44 15.71
N PRO A 89 -9.57 10.21 16.53
CA PRO A 89 -10.19 11.44 16.02
C PRO A 89 -9.19 12.50 15.58
N ASP A 90 -7.94 12.42 16.03
CA ASP A 90 -6.89 13.34 15.57
C ASP A 90 -6.24 12.86 14.26
N HIS A 91 -6.64 11.70 13.75
CA HIS A 91 -6.12 11.20 12.48
C HIS A 91 -6.61 12.10 11.36
N ILE A 92 -5.67 12.68 10.62
CA ILE A 92 -6.02 13.61 9.54
C ILE A 92 -6.54 12.82 8.34
N VAL A 93 -7.77 13.12 7.98
CA VAL A 93 -8.40 12.55 6.80
C VAL A 93 -8.08 13.47 5.62
N ARG A 94 -7.45 12.92 4.60
CA ARG A 94 -7.10 13.67 3.39
C ARG A 94 -7.86 13.11 2.20
N ASP A 95 -8.08 13.95 1.21
CA ASP A 95 -8.69 13.56 -0.04
C ASP A 95 -7.60 13.57 -1.11
N PRO A 96 -7.42 12.49 -1.91
CA PRO A 96 -8.23 11.27 -1.92
C PRO A 96 -7.95 10.35 -0.73
N GLN A 97 -8.91 9.45 -0.47
CA GLN A 97 -8.79 8.46 0.58
C GLN A 97 -8.22 7.16 0.00
N PRO A 98 -7.40 6.42 0.76
CA PRO A 98 -7.05 5.06 0.36
C PRO A 98 -8.27 4.14 0.49
N ASP A 99 -8.17 2.96 -0.10
CA ASP A 99 -9.24 1.96 0.00
C ASP A 99 -9.36 1.41 1.42
N ALA A 100 -8.25 1.36 2.17
CA ALA A 100 -8.27 0.95 3.56
C ALA A 100 -7.07 1.53 4.30
N PHE A 101 -7.27 1.77 5.59
CA PHE A 101 -6.18 2.04 6.53
C PHE A 101 -6.01 0.82 7.41
N VAL A 102 -4.76 0.40 7.63
CA VAL A 102 -4.44 -0.69 8.53
C VAL A 102 -3.33 -0.24 9.46
N LYS A 103 -3.51 -0.48 10.75
CA LYS A 103 -2.49 -0.15 11.74
C LYS A 103 -1.31 -1.10 11.62
N LYS A 104 -0.09 -0.57 11.66
CA LYS A 104 1.12 -1.40 11.72
C LYS A 104 1.11 -2.17 13.03
N SER A 105 1.22 -3.49 12.94
CA SER A 105 1.08 -4.39 14.07
C SER A 105 1.80 -5.70 13.80
N ALA A 106 2.19 -6.38 14.86
CA ALA A 106 2.74 -7.74 14.74
C ALA A 106 1.68 -8.73 14.28
N ASP A 107 0.40 -8.43 14.54
CA ASP A 107 -0.71 -9.23 14.03
C ASP A 107 -1.03 -8.78 12.61
N LEU A 108 -0.78 -9.65 11.64
CA LEU A 108 -0.97 -9.36 10.23
C LEU A 108 -2.36 -9.74 9.71
N GLU A 109 -3.21 -10.35 10.52
CA GLU A 109 -4.54 -10.76 10.07
C GLU A 109 -5.38 -9.60 9.55
N PRO A 110 -5.42 -8.41 10.21
CA PRO A 110 -6.17 -7.30 9.65
C PRO A 110 -5.67 -6.87 8.27
N LEU A 111 -4.34 -6.86 8.07
CA LEU A 111 -3.77 -6.52 6.77
C LEU A 111 -4.11 -7.57 5.73
N LEU A 112 -3.94 -8.85 6.05
CA LEU A 112 -4.23 -9.93 5.10
C LEU A 112 -5.71 -9.98 4.73
N ALA A 113 -6.60 -9.67 5.67
CA ALA A 113 -8.03 -9.57 5.39
C ALA A 113 -8.32 -8.47 4.37
N GLU A 114 -7.69 -7.29 4.53
CA GLU A 114 -7.86 -6.18 3.60
C GLU A 114 -7.26 -6.49 2.23
N VAL A 115 -6.14 -7.20 2.19
CA VAL A 115 -5.52 -7.63 0.93
C VAL A 115 -6.47 -8.55 0.18
N ARG A 116 -7.03 -9.55 0.85
CA ARG A 116 -7.97 -10.48 0.23
C ARG A 116 -9.21 -9.76 -0.28
N GLU A 117 -9.74 -8.82 0.52
CA GLU A 117 -10.91 -8.03 0.13
C GLU A 117 -10.63 -7.18 -1.11
N ALA A 118 -9.50 -6.47 -1.10
CA ALA A 118 -9.14 -5.61 -2.22
C ALA A 118 -8.97 -6.40 -3.51
N LEU A 119 -8.33 -7.57 -3.44
CA LEU A 119 -8.05 -8.38 -4.63
C LEU A 119 -9.28 -9.15 -5.10
N SER A 120 -10.22 -9.47 -4.21
CA SER A 120 -11.44 -10.18 -4.58
C SER A 120 -12.40 -9.31 -5.40
N HIS A 121 -12.31 -7.99 -5.29
CA HIS A 121 -13.15 -7.05 -6.03
C HIS A 121 -12.52 -6.61 -7.35
N ARG A 122 -11.32 -7.10 -7.66
CA ARG A 122 -10.67 -6.75 -8.92
C ARG A 122 -11.29 -7.48 -10.08
N ARG A 123 -11.25 -6.81 -11.20
CA ARG A 123 -11.69 -7.35 -12.49
C ARG A 123 -10.53 -7.45 -13.45
#